data_1125178c3302bc7ad6788e8ae10f72e5
#
_entry.id   1125178c3302bc7ad6788e8ae10f72e5
#
_cell.length_a   1.000
_cell.length_b   1.000
_cell.length_c   1.000
_cell.angle_alpha   90.00
_cell.angle_beta   90.00
_cell.angle_gamma   90.00
#
_symmetry.space_group_name_H-M   'P 1'
#
loop_
_entity.id
_entity.type
_entity.pdbx_description
1 polymer ?
#
loop_
_entity_poly.entity_id
_entity_poly.type
_entity_poly.pdbx_seq_one_letter_code
_entity_poly.pdbx_strand_id
1 'polypeptide(L)'
;MIRFRYILSIICVAMLTTSCVVTRAIRYGNASVDDHRAFDQEVVSNGNDRFRFAELPMSERTLDTMKFVWPYYGKGEMQQHTIDEVTSSAVDNAALIIIHRDTILYERYFGEWNIDTQSQIFSVTKSITSMLCGVALNEGYIHSLDDSVTDYIPELKDADPTFSRLKIKHLLDMTAGLDFDENYALNPFSKMAKLYMGGNSMRIIENTKFSHEPGERYHYNSLTTAILGIVIERATGIPYAEYLSQKVWQPLGMEQSATIGIDDRRHRVAKSYAGLVTNVRDLAKVGRLYLNYGNWNGIQILDSTFVSTSLSPRLVGEKNLGLYSNSWYWGTYDEELSQRRFANKREMNEYYKEHPTVSTTNSWRDKNGGYIAAEYMRRRYFADRESLMDYYNNDVHTVLQTRDGYFAVQHNGGHYAFGVLGQILYINPEKEFWQ
;
A
#
# COMPACT_ATOMS: atom_id res chain seq x y z
N MET A 1 13.13 53.61 2.01
CA MET A 1 13.69 52.23 1.98
C MET A 1 12.97 51.25 2.88
N ILE A 2 12.61 51.58 4.10
CA ILE A 2 11.93 50.66 5.05
C ILE A 2 10.54 50.21 4.55
N ARG A 3 9.69 51.13 4.03
CA ARG A 3 8.38 50.80 3.47
C ARG A 3 8.43 49.84 2.26
N PHE A 4 9.44 49.96 1.42
CA PHE A 4 9.60 49.11 0.25
C PHE A 4 9.98 47.65 0.65
N ARG A 5 10.78 47.49 1.70
CA ARG A 5 11.13 46.15 2.26
C ARG A 5 9.92 45.46 2.87
N TYR A 6 9.05 46.20 3.58
CA TYR A 6 7.79 45.64 4.13
C TYR A 6 6.81 45.25 3.02
N ILE A 7 6.67 46.05 1.97
CA ILE A 7 5.84 45.73 0.81
C ILE A 7 6.39 44.50 0.07
N LEU A 8 7.68 44.41 -0.13
CA LEU A 8 8.32 43.24 -0.74
C LEU A 8 8.14 41.97 0.12
N SER A 9 8.30 42.09 1.44
CA SER A 9 8.05 40.99 2.37
C SER A 9 6.59 40.54 2.38
N ILE A 10 5.63 41.49 2.34
CA ILE A 10 4.19 41.18 2.26
C ILE A 10 3.86 40.52 0.91
N ILE A 11 4.45 40.97 -0.19
CA ILE A 11 4.28 40.34 -1.51
C ILE A 11 4.90 38.96 -1.54
N CYS A 12 6.09 38.75 -0.96
CA CYS A 12 6.70 37.43 -0.85
C CYS A 12 5.88 36.48 0.03
N VAL A 13 5.35 36.94 1.16
CA VAL A 13 4.45 36.17 2.02
C VAL A 13 3.13 35.88 1.29
N ALA A 14 2.55 36.85 0.59
CA ALA A 14 1.35 36.65 -0.22
C ALA A 14 1.58 35.68 -1.39
N MET A 15 2.74 35.74 -2.06
CA MET A 15 3.12 34.75 -3.09
C MET A 15 3.34 33.34 -2.51
N LEU A 16 3.91 33.23 -1.32
CA LEU A 16 4.08 31.95 -0.63
C LEU A 16 2.72 31.35 -0.20
N THR A 17 1.78 32.19 0.22
CA THR A 17 0.43 31.75 0.60
C THR A 17 -0.47 31.42 -0.59
N THR A 18 -0.14 31.86 -1.80
CA THR A 18 -0.85 31.49 -3.03
C THR A 18 -0.37 30.17 -3.66
N SER A 19 0.77 29.63 -3.21
CA SER A 19 1.19 28.28 -3.62
C SER A 19 0.21 27.26 -3.05
N CYS A 20 -0.51 26.56 -3.91
CA CYS A 20 -1.48 25.51 -3.53
C CYS A 20 -0.84 24.49 -2.57
N VAL A 21 0.40 24.08 -2.81
CA VAL A 21 1.14 23.13 -1.96
C VAL A 21 1.41 23.68 -0.57
N VAL A 22 1.95 24.90 -0.46
CA VAL A 22 2.31 25.51 0.83
C VAL A 22 1.05 25.81 1.65
N THR A 23 0.01 26.35 1.03
CA THR A 23 -1.27 26.64 1.71
C THR A 23 -1.93 25.37 2.23
N ARG A 24 -1.95 24.31 1.42
CA ARG A 24 -2.48 23.00 1.84
C ARG A 24 -1.62 22.37 2.95
N ALA A 25 -0.30 22.40 2.84
CA ALA A 25 0.59 21.88 3.89
C ALA A 25 0.44 22.63 5.23
N ILE A 26 0.25 23.93 5.21
CA ILE A 26 -0.01 24.74 6.43
C ILE A 26 -1.39 24.42 7.01
N ARG A 27 -2.40 24.27 6.16
CA ARG A 27 -3.79 24.08 6.60
C ARG A 27 -4.07 22.67 7.11
N TYR A 28 -3.51 21.66 6.45
CA TYR A 28 -3.82 20.24 6.70
C TYR A 28 -2.71 19.51 7.47
N GLY A 29 -1.50 20.06 7.51
CA GLY A 29 -0.41 19.53 8.33
C GLY A 29 0.06 18.14 7.92
N ASN A 30 0.16 17.22 8.89
CA ASN A 30 0.50 15.83 8.67
C ASN A 30 -0.63 15.09 7.95
N ALA A 31 -0.29 13.98 7.27
CA ALA A 31 -1.27 13.13 6.61
C ALA A 31 -2.37 12.69 7.59
N SER A 32 -3.61 12.75 7.13
CA SER A 32 -4.82 12.39 7.87
C SER A 32 -5.78 11.59 6.99
N VAL A 33 -6.54 10.69 7.59
CA VAL A 33 -7.61 9.94 6.90
C VAL A 33 -8.69 10.87 6.32
N ASP A 34 -8.74 12.11 6.80
CA ASP A 34 -9.62 13.18 6.34
C ASP A 34 -9.02 14.08 5.26
N ASP A 35 -7.80 13.81 4.79
CA ASP A 35 -7.12 14.62 3.77
C ASP A 35 -7.92 14.74 2.47
N HIS A 36 -8.82 13.79 2.21
CA HIS A 36 -9.72 13.87 1.08
C HIS A 36 -10.49 15.19 1.01
N ARG A 37 -10.77 15.83 2.15
CA ARG A 37 -11.44 17.16 2.23
C ARG A 37 -10.57 18.30 1.69
N ALA A 38 -9.28 18.07 1.52
CA ALA A 38 -8.32 19.04 0.98
C ALA A 38 -8.29 19.08 -0.55
N PHE A 39 -8.86 18.08 -1.21
CA PHE A 39 -8.76 17.88 -2.65
C PHE A 39 -10.12 18.00 -3.34
N ASP A 40 -10.10 18.43 -4.59
CA ASP A 40 -11.22 18.17 -5.49
C ASP A 40 -11.32 16.67 -5.72
N GLN A 41 -12.54 16.16 -5.84
CA GLN A 41 -12.81 14.73 -5.93
C GLN A 41 -13.76 14.40 -7.06
N GLU A 42 -13.65 13.17 -7.56
CA GLU A 42 -14.59 12.56 -8.50
C GLU A 42 -15.29 11.38 -7.84
N VAL A 43 -16.56 11.19 -8.18
CA VAL A 43 -17.38 10.12 -7.63
C VAL A 43 -17.11 8.81 -8.38
N VAL A 44 -16.85 7.75 -7.62
CA VAL A 44 -16.84 6.37 -8.08
C VAL A 44 -18.19 5.75 -7.72
N SER A 45 -19.10 5.71 -8.67
CA SER A 45 -20.49 5.29 -8.45
C SER A 45 -20.60 3.79 -8.20
N ASN A 46 -21.41 3.40 -7.23
CA ASN A 46 -21.68 2.01 -6.87
C ASN A 46 -22.87 1.35 -7.61
N GLY A 47 -23.53 2.06 -8.52
CA GLY A 47 -24.70 1.53 -9.27
C GLY A 47 -25.91 1.26 -8.37
N ASN A 48 -26.72 0.27 -8.72
CA ASN A 48 -27.96 -0.08 -8.03
C ASN A 48 -27.87 -1.39 -7.24
N ASP A 49 -27.10 -2.36 -7.74
CA ASP A 49 -26.96 -3.67 -7.10
C ASP A 49 -26.02 -3.57 -5.89
N ARG A 50 -26.31 -4.39 -4.88
CA ARG A 50 -25.53 -4.45 -3.64
C ARG A 50 -25.20 -5.89 -3.30
N PHE A 51 -23.94 -6.19 -3.14
CA PHE A 51 -23.48 -7.41 -2.48
C PHE A 51 -23.29 -7.13 -0.99
N ARG A 52 -23.73 -8.06 -0.14
CA ARG A 52 -23.51 -8.00 1.30
C ARG A 52 -22.95 -9.32 1.78
N PHE A 53 -21.94 -9.25 2.62
CA PHE A 53 -21.44 -10.40 3.33
C PHE A 53 -22.49 -10.91 4.32
N ALA A 54 -22.52 -12.24 4.55
CA ALA A 54 -23.33 -12.81 5.61
C ALA A 54 -22.78 -12.35 6.98
N GLU A 55 -23.67 -12.19 7.94
CA GLU A 55 -23.29 -11.82 9.31
C GLU A 55 -23.63 -12.95 10.28
N LEU A 56 -22.68 -13.32 11.14
CA LEU A 56 -22.96 -14.22 12.25
C LEU A 56 -23.79 -13.50 13.32
N PRO A 57 -24.78 -14.18 13.90
CA PRO A 57 -25.43 -13.69 15.12
C PRO A 57 -24.37 -13.38 16.19
N MET A 58 -24.61 -12.37 17.02
CA MET A 58 -23.67 -11.97 18.08
C MET A 58 -23.30 -13.13 19.01
N SER A 59 -24.26 -14.04 19.28
CA SER A 59 -24.05 -15.23 20.10
C SER A 59 -23.07 -16.26 19.49
N GLU A 60 -22.80 -16.20 18.20
CA GLU A 60 -21.94 -17.12 17.46
C GLU A 60 -20.58 -16.51 17.13
N ARG A 61 -20.36 -15.22 17.45
CA ARG A 61 -19.11 -14.50 17.17
C ARG A 61 -18.03 -14.86 18.20
N THR A 62 -17.34 -15.96 17.98
CA THR A 62 -16.29 -16.44 18.90
C THR A 62 -15.06 -15.55 18.96
N LEU A 63 -14.74 -14.82 17.87
CA LEU A 63 -13.58 -13.92 17.82
C LEU A 63 -13.72 -12.72 18.77
N ASP A 64 -14.95 -12.31 19.12
CA ASP A 64 -15.21 -11.20 20.03
C ASP A 64 -14.61 -11.46 21.44
N THR A 65 -14.55 -12.73 21.84
CA THR A 65 -14.08 -13.16 23.17
C THR A 65 -12.80 -14.00 23.13
N MET A 66 -12.33 -14.37 21.94
CA MET A 66 -11.10 -15.15 21.78
C MET A 66 -9.91 -14.36 22.30
N LYS A 67 -9.09 -15.03 23.11
CA LYS A 67 -7.82 -14.47 23.61
C LYS A 67 -6.65 -15.08 22.87
N PHE A 68 -5.72 -14.24 22.48
CA PHE A 68 -4.48 -14.66 21.85
C PHE A 68 -3.30 -13.93 22.49
N VAL A 69 -2.13 -14.55 22.37
CA VAL A 69 -0.90 -13.99 22.92
C VAL A 69 -0.40 -12.92 21.97
N TRP A 70 -0.35 -11.67 22.44
CA TRP A 70 0.16 -10.54 21.68
C TRP A 70 1.30 -9.88 22.46
N PRO A 71 2.48 -9.65 21.83
CA PRO A 71 3.55 -8.90 22.47
C PRO A 71 3.16 -7.43 22.55
N TYR A 72 2.57 -7.04 23.69
CA TYR A 72 2.11 -5.67 23.89
C TYR A 72 3.27 -4.68 24.00
N TYR A 73 3.12 -3.54 23.35
CA TYR A 73 4.07 -2.44 23.38
C TYR A 73 4.34 -1.97 24.83
N GLY A 74 5.49 -2.34 25.37
CA GLY A 74 6.13 -1.62 26.47
C GLY A 74 5.91 -2.11 27.89
N LYS A 75 5.25 -3.22 28.19
CA LYS A 75 5.09 -3.73 29.56
C LYS A 75 5.18 -5.27 29.66
N GLY A 76 6.38 -5.79 29.61
CA GLY A 76 6.94 -6.92 30.44
C GLY A 76 6.21 -8.19 30.19
N GLU A 77 5.58 -8.97 29.94
CA GLU A 77 5.12 -10.35 29.77
C GLU A 77 4.17 -10.51 28.59
N MET A 78 4.34 -11.58 27.86
CA MET A 78 3.38 -11.98 26.83
C MET A 78 2.02 -12.24 27.49
N GLN A 79 1.09 -11.31 27.37
CA GLN A 79 -0.25 -11.43 27.95
C GLN A 79 -1.25 -11.88 26.89
N GLN A 80 -2.31 -12.54 27.36
CA GLN A 80 -3.45 -12.89 26.51
C GLN A 80 -4.39 -11.70 26.40
N HIS A 81 -4.66 -11.28 25.19
CA HIS A 81 -5.54 -10.16 24.84
C HIS A 81 -6.64 -10.60 23.89
N THR A 82 -7.79 -9.95 23.98
CA THR A 82 -8.82 -10.02 22.93
C THR A 82 -8.42 -9.13 21.74
N ILE A 83 -9.07 -9.32 20.61
CA ILE A 83 -8.91 -8.45 19.45
C ILE A 83 -9.24 -7.00 19.81
N ASP A 84 -10.34 -6.77 20.55
CA ASP A 84 -10.76 -5.45 21.00
C ASP A 84 -9.68 -4.75 21.85
N GLU A 85 -9.06 -5.47 22.79
CA GLU A 85 -8.01 -4.92 23.64
C GLU A 85 -6.77 -4.51 22.84
N VAL A 86 -6.36 -5.32 21.86
CA VAL A 86 -5.22 -4.99 20.99
C VAL A 86 -5.52 -3.81 20.10
N THR A 87 -6.65 -3.83 19.45
CA THR A 87 -7.01 -2.81 18.45
C THR A 87 -7.39 -1.46 19.05
N SER A 88 -8.00 -1.45 20.25
CA SER A 88 -8.40 -0.21 20.93
C SER A 88 -7.25 0.48 21.67
N SER A 89 -6.23 -0.27 22.10
CA SER A 89 -5.19 0.25 22.99
C SER A 89 -3.83 0.44 22.33
N ALA A 90 -3.53 -0.33 21.30
CA ALA A 90 -2.21 -0.33 20.65
C ALA A 90 -2.16 0.54 19.39
N VAL A 91 -3.29 0.81 18.77
CA VAL A 91 -3.38 1.57 17.52
C VAL A 91 -4.68 2.38 17.57
N ASP A 92 -4.65 3.63 17.12
CA ASP A 92 -5.86 4.43 16.88
C ASP A 92 -6.61 3.87 15.65
N ASN A 93 -7.15 2.65 15.79
CA ASN A 93 -7.90 2.00 14.72
C ASN A 93 -9.23 2.73 14.48
N ALA A 94 -9.56 2.90 13.21
CA ALA A 94 -10.84 3.44 12.78
C ALA A 94 -11.90 2.34 12.66
N ALA A 95 -11.55 1.23 11.99
CA ALA A 95 -12.41 0.07 11.81
C ALA A 95 -11.56 -1.18 11.56
N LEU A 96 -12.10 -2.34 11.94
CA LEU A 96 -11.54 -3.65 11.62
C LEU A 96 -12.67 -4.60 11.23
N ILE A 97 -12.53 -5.29 10.11
CA ILE A 97 -13.43 -6.35 9.67
C ILE A 97 -12.63 -7.63 9.38
N ILE A 98 -13.12 -8.77 9.81
CA ILE A 98 -12.55 -10.09 9.55
C ILE A 98 -13.63 -10.95 8.90
N ILE A 99 -13.33 -11.47 7.73
CA ILE A 99 -14.28 -12.23 6.92
C ILE A 99 -13.68 -13.59 6.54
N HIS A 100 -14.48 -14.63 6.61
CA HIS A 100 -14.13 -15.97 6.17
C HIS A 100 -15.30 -16.58 5.39
N ARG A 101 -15.05 -17.05 4.16
CA ARG A 101 -16.07 -17.64 3.28
C ARG A 101 -17.34 -16.81 3.18
N ASP A 102 -17.19 -15.55 2.80
CA ASP A 102 -18.28 -14.58 2.67
C ASP A 102 -19.09 -14.27 3.96
N THR A 103 -18.57 -14.67 5.12
CA THR A 103 -19.22 -14.45 6.43
C THR A 103 -18.34 -13.54 7.30
N ILE A 104 -18.92 -12.47 7.82
CA ILE A 104 -18.27 -11.57 8.77
C ILE A 104 -18.17 -12.28 10.13
N LEU A 105 -16.94 -12.59 10.55
CA LEU A 105 -16.63 -13.19 11.84
C LEU A 105 -16.40 -12.15 12.93
N TYR A 106 -15.93 -10.97 12.55
CA TYR A 106 -15.64 -9.86 13.45
C TYR A 106 -15.79 -8.54 12.71
N GLU A 107 -16.40 -7.56 13.33
CA GLU A 107 -16.50 -6.20 12.80
C GLU A 107 -16.63 -5.21 13.95
N ARG A 108 -15.75 -4.22 13.98
CA ARG A 108 -15.72 -3.16 14.98
C ARG A 108 -15.40 -1.81 14.35
N TYR A 109 -15.98 -0.80 14.91
CA TYR A 109 -15.73 0.60 14.61
C TYR A 109 -15.36 1.29 15.93
N PHE A 110 -14.33 2.12 15.91
CA PHE A 110 -13.75 2.73 17.10
C PHE A 110 -13.98 4.25 17.11
N GLY A 111 -14.08 4.83 18.32
CA GLY A 111 -14.32 6.27 18.48
C GLY A 111 -15.62 6.74 17.82
N GLU A 112 -15.52 7.70 16.91
CA GLU A 112 -16.67 8.25 16.18
C GLU A 112 -17.00 7.50 14.87
N TRP A 113 -16.25 6.45 14.56
CA TRP A 113 -16.42 5.68 13.34
C TRP A 113 -17.61 4.74 13.41
N ASN A 114 -18.25 4.52 12.27
CA ASN A 114 -19.39 3.62 12.11
C ASN A 114 -19.39 3.00 10.70
N ILE A 115 -20.37 2.15 10.41
CA ILE A 115 -20.49 1.43 9.15
C ILE A 115 -20.56 2.34 7.91
N ASP A 116 -21.07 3.56 8.07
CA ASP A 116 -21.20 4.53 6.99
C ASP A 116 -19.97 5.42 6.81
N THR A 117 -19.02 5.33 7.75
CA THR A 117 -17.84 6.20 7.73
C THR A 117 -16.87 5.75 6.63
N GLN A 118 -16.50 6.69 5.80
CA GLN A 118 -15.50 6.51 4.75
C GLN A 118 -14.21 7.22 5.12
N SER A 119 -13.08 6.61 4.75
CA SER A 119 -11.74 7.17 4.95
C SER A 119 -10.89 7.06 3.71
N GLN A 120 -9.90 7.90 3.63
CA GLN A 120 -8.88 7.78 2.60
C GLN A 120 -8.00 6.57 2.90
N ILE A 121 -7.90 5.65 1.93
CA ILE A 121 -7.14 4.39 2.09
C ILE A 121 -5.68 4.49 1.67
N PHE A 122 -5.22 5.70 1.34
CA PHE A 122 -3.84 5.98 0.94
C PHE A 122 -3.29 4.95 -0.06
N SER A 123 -2.12 4.38 0.18
CA SER A 123 -1.43 3.50 -0.77
C SER A 123 -2.14 2.18 -1.05
N VAL A 124 -3.15 1.79 -0.30
CA VAL A 124 -4.04 0.68 -0.70
C VAL A 124 -4.68 0.97 -2.07
N THR A 125 -4.87 2.26 -2.42
CA THR A 125 -5.32 2.71 -3.75
C THR A 125 -4.43 2.15 -4.87
N LYS A 126 -3.14 1.91 -4.64
CA LYS A 126 -2.23 1.36 -5.66
C LYS A 126 -2.64 -0.03 -6.11
N SER A 127 -3.07 -0.87 -5.17
CA SER A 127 -3.57 -2.21 -5.51
C SER A 127 -4.88 -2.16 -6.27
N ILE A 128 -5.74 -1.17 -5.99
CA ILE A 128 -6.96 -0.92 -6.78
C ILE A 128 -6.60 -0.45 -8.19
N THR A 129 -5.61 0.44 -8.33
CA THR A 129 -5.12 0.89 -9.65
C THR A 129 -4.50 -0.24 -10.45
N SER A 130 -3.73 -1.12 -9.78
CA SER A 130 -3.19 -2.33 -10.39
C SER A 130 -4.31 -3.26 -10.90
N MET A 131 -5.33 -3.49 -10.07
CA MET A 131 -6.51 -4.25 -10.47
C MET A 131 -7.18 -3.65 -11.71
N LEU A 132 -7.38 -2.34 -11.73
CA LEU A 132 -7.99 -1.64 -12.86
C LEU A 132 -7.13 -1.72 -14.14
N CYS A 133 -5.80 -1.73 -13.99
CA CYS A 133 -4.86 -2.01 -15.09
C CYS A 133 -5.04 -3.44 -15.62
N GLY A 134 -5.19 -4.43 -14.74
CA GLY A 134 -5.48 -5.82 -15.12
C GLY A 134 -6.80 -5.95 -15.88
N VAL A 135 -7.84 -5.19 -15.50
CA VAL A 135 -9.10 -5.15 -16.23
C VAL A 135 -8.91 -4.53 -17.63
N ALA A 136 -8.18 -3.42 -17.74
CA ALA A 136 -7.88 -2.78 -19.03
C ALA A 136 -7.06 -3.68 -19.96
N LEU A 137 -6.15 -4.49 -19.39
CA LEU A 137 -5.41 -5.54 -20.12
C LEU A 137 -6.35 -6.64 -20.64
N ASN A 138 -7.25 -7.14 -19.77
CA ASN A 138 -8.22 -8.18 -20.14
C ASN A 138 -9.21 -7.70 -21.22
N GLU A 139 -9.58 -6.44 -21.21
CA GLU A 139 -10.45 -5.83 -22.23
C GLU A 139 -9.71 -5.42 -23.52
N GLY A 140 -8.39 -5.56 -23.56
CA GLY A 140 -7.56 -5.25 -24.74
C GLY A 140 -7.27 -3.76 -24.95
N TYR A 141 -7.60 -2.88 -24.00
CA TYR A 141 -7.21 -1.47 -24.04
C TYR A 141 -5.71 -1.29 -23.80
N ILE A 142 -5.15 -2.11 -22.93
CA ILE A 142 -3.72 -2.31 -22.76
C ILE A 142 -3.41 -3.63 -23.47
N HIS A 143 -2.45 -3.63 -24.41
CA HIS A 143 -2.19 -4.82 -25.23
C HIS A 143 -1.25 -5.79 -24.52
N SER A 144 -0.29 -5.27 -23.75
CA SER A 144 0.71 -6.07 -23.02
C SER A 144 1.26 -5.32 -21.81
N LEU A 145 1.62 -6.03 -20.76
CA LEU A 145 2.40 -5.46 -19.66
C LEU A 145 3.83 -5.08 -20.08
N ASP A 146 4.28 -5.53 -21.26
CA ASP A 146 5.54 -5.15 -21.88
C ASP A 146 5.44 -3.89 -22.77
N ASP A 147 4.25 -3.34 -22.95
CA ASP A 147 4.08 -2.09 -23.69
C ASP A 147 4.82 -0.94 -23.00
N SER A 148 5.37 -0.04 -23.79
CA SER A 148 5.98 1.19 -23.30
C SER A 148 4.91 2.15 -22.77
N VAL A 149 5.18 2.84 -21.68
CA VAL A 149 4.29 3.92 -21.21
C VAL A 149 4.09 4.99 -22.27
N THR A 150 5.05 5.18 -23.18
CA THR A 150 4.97 6.16 -24.27
C THR A 150 4.06 5.75 -25.41
N ASP A 151 3.58 4.52 -25.44
CA ASP A 151 2.55 4.10 -26.39
C ASP A 151 1.18 4.71 -26.02
N TYR A 152 0.99 5.03 -24.74
CA TYR A 152 -0.22 5.64 -24.17
C TYR A 152 -0.04 7.12 -23.81
N ILE A 153 1.18 7.54 -23.45
CA ILE A 153 1.54 8.92 -23.09
C ILE A 153 2.73 9.36 -23.95
N PRO A 154 2.50 9.63 -25.26
CA PRO A 154 3.58 9.88 -26.22
C PRO A 154 4.42 11.13 -25.90
N GLU A 155 3.85 12.12 -25.22
CA GLU A 155 4.54 13.34 -24.81
C GLU A 155 5.72 13.09 -23.85
N LEU A 156 5.76 11.95 -23.16
CA LEU A 156 6.88 11.60 -22.30
C LEU A 156 8.16 11.26 -23.05
N LYS A 157 8.09 10.92 -24.35
CA LYS A 157 9.30 10.74 -25.19
C LYS A 157 10.15 12.01 -25.29
N ASP A 158 9.47 13.15 -25.35
CA ASP A 158 10.12 14.45 -25.45
C ASP A 158 10.68 14.93 -24.09
N ALA A 159 10.09 14.47 -22.99
CA ALA A 159 10.52 14.80 -21.64
C ALA A 159 11.84 14.10 -21.26
N ASP A 160 11.94 12.79 -21.51
CA ASP A 160 13.15 11.98 -21.36
C ASP A 160 13.04 10.70 -22.20
N PRO A 161 14.00 10.42 -23.12
CA PRO A 161 13.97 9.23 -23.98
C PRO A 161 13.89 7.90 -23.22
N THR A 162 14.27 7.87 -21.94
CA THR A 162 14.22 6.67 -21.07
C THR A 162 12.78 6.21 -20.85
N PHE A 163 11.79 7.12 -20.90
CA PHE A 163 10.38 6.74 -20.84
C PHE A 163 9.97 5.72 -21.91
N SER A 164 10.63 5.70 -23.07
CA SER A 164 10.37 4.69 -24.11
C SER A 164 10.78 3.26 -23.71
N ARG A 165 11.62 3.11 -22.67
CA ARG A 165 11.99 1.82 -22.11
C ARG A 165 11.22 1.47 -20.84
N LEU A 166 10.46 2.43 -20.30
CA LEU A 166 9.61 2.22 -19.13
C LEU A 166 8.35 1.45 -19.56
N LYS A 167 8.22 0.22 -19.10
CA LYS A 167 7.10 -0.66 -19.40
C LYS A 167 6.04 -0.63 -18.30
N ILE A 168 4.80 -1.00 -18.62
CA ILE A 168 3.69 -1.09 -17.66
C ILE A 168 4.03 -2.01 -16.48
N LYS A 169 4.65 -3.17 -16.73
CA LYS A 169 5.11 -4.06 -15.66
C LYS A 169 6.07 -3.40 -14.67
N HIS A 170 6.93 -2.48 -15.14
CA HIS A 170 7.84 -1.75 -14.24
C HIS A 170 7.07 -0.80 -13.32
N LEU A 171 5.93 -0.26 -13.77
CA LEU A 171 5.03 0.54 -12.94
C LEU A 171 4.36 -0.32 -11.86
N LEU A 172 3.83 -1.48 -12.25
CA LEU A 172 3.15 -2.42 -11.35
C LEU A 172 4.08 -2.97 -10.27
N ASP A 173 5.36 -3.18 -10.60
CA ASP A 173 6.36 -3.81 -9.75
C ASP A 173 7.28 -2.82 -9.02
N MET A 174 7.00 -1.52 -9.10
CA MET A 174 7.83 -0.48 -8.47
C MET A 174 9.32 -0.53 -8.90
N THR A 175 9.56 -0.85 -10.17
CA THR A 175 10.90 -0.92 -10.76
C THR A 175 11.11 0.12 -11.85
N ALA A 176 10.40 1.24 -11.78
CA ALA A 176 10.39 2.27 -12.83
C ALA A 176 11.73 3.00 -13.01
N GLY A 177 12.60 3.00 -12.01
CA GLY A 177 13.91 3.69 -12.08
C GLY A 177 13.85 5.21 -11.91
N LEU A 178 12.68 5.77 -11.62
CA LEU A 178 12.46 7.22 -11.47
C LEU A 178 13.20 7.79 -10.25
N ASP A 179 13.83 8.94 -10.40
CA ASP A 179 14.40 9.73 -9.30
C ASP A 179 13.27 10.45 -8.55
N PHE A 180 12.58 9.71 -7.69
CA PHE A 180 11.50 10.23 -6.86
C PHE A 180 11.65 9.74 -5.42
N ASP A 181 11.71 10.68 -4.47
CA ASP A 181 11.82 10.38 -3.04
C ASP A 181 10.43 10.34 -2.41
N GLU A 182 10.07 9.19 -1.84
CA GLU A 182 8.82 8.92 -1.12
C GLU A 182 8.90 9.47 0.33
N ASN A 183 9.38 10.68 0.50
CA ASN A 183 9.56 11.30 1.81
C ASN A 183 8.24 11.95 2.30
N TYR A 184 7.66 11.38 3.34
CA TYR A 184 6.43 11.86 3.99
C TYR A 184 6.66 12.90 5.09
N ALA A 185 7.92 13.30 5.35
CA ALA A 185 8.20 14.38 6.30
C ALA A 185 7.49 15.68 5.88
N LEU A 186 7.12 16.49 6.85
CA LEU A 186 6.38 17.74 6.66
C LEU A 186 7.27 18.80 5.97
N ASN A 187 7.59 18.54 4.71
CA ASN A 187 8.36 19.42 3.85
C ASN A 187 7.56 19.74 2.59
N PRO A 188 6.92 20.93 2.50
CA PRO A 188 6.10 21.31 1.35
C PRO A 188 6.89 21.41 0.04
N PHE A 189 8.21 21.38 0.10
CA PHE A 189 9.08 21.45 -1.08
C PHE A 189 9.56 20.07 -1.55
N SER A 190 9.28 18.98 -0.80
CA SER A 190 9.60 17.63 -1.22
C SER A 190 8.88 17.24 -2.51
N LYS A 191 9.45 16.28 -3.25
CA LYS A 191 8.81 15.73 -4.47
C LYS A 191 7.44 15.13 -4.13
N MET A 192 7.35 14.38 -3.01
CA MET A 192 6.11 13.78 -2.55
C MET A 192 5.05 14.81 -2.16
N ALA A 193 5.42 15.86 -1.41
CA ALA A 193 4.47 16.94 -1.07
C ALA A 193 3.94 17.67 -2.31
N LYS A 194 4.80 17.89 -3.31
CA LYS A 194 4.38 18.49 -4.59
C LYS A 194 3.41 17.58 -5.35
N LEU A 195 3.64 16.27 -5.37
CA LEU A 195 2.73 15.30 -5.99
C LEU A 195 1.42 15.22 -5.23
N TYR A 196 1.46 15.12 -3.90
CA TYR A 196 0.28 14.91 -3.08
C TYR A 196 -0.58 16.17 -2.94
N MET A 197 0.05 17.32 -2.67
CA MET A 197 -0.64 18.60 -2.44
C MET A 197 -0.70 19.49 -3.68
N GLY A 198 0.04 19.16 -4.73
CA GLY A 198 0.12 19.96 -5.97
C GLY A 198 -1.08 19.77 -6.88
N GLY A 199 -1.13 20.61 -7.93
CA GLY A 199 -2.24 20.69 -8.88
C GLY A 199 -1.87 20.36 -10.33
N ASN A 200 -0.74 19.71 -10.61
CA ASN A 200 -0.37 19.30 -11.97
C ASN A 200 0.59 18.11 -11.91
N SER A 201 0.03 16.93 -11.85
CA SER A 201 0.77 15.67 -11.78
C SER A 201 1.59 15.40 -13.04
N MET A 202 1.06 15.71 -14.23
CA MET A 202 1.79 15.54 -15.49
C MET A 202 3.07 16.33 -15.53
N ARG A 203 3.04 17.60 -15.11
CA ARG A 203 4.25 18.43 -15.05
C ARG A 203 5.32 17.87 -14.12
N ILE A 204 4.92 17.21 -13.04
CA ILE A 204 5.85 16.54 -12.11
C ILE A 204 6.48 15.34 -12.81
N ILE A 205 5.68 14.53 -13.52
CA ILE A 205 6.14 13.37 -14.28
C ILE A 205 7.13 13.80 -15.36
N GLU A 206 6.79 14.76 -16.20
CA GLU A 206 7.62 15.28 -17.29
C GLU A 206 8.99 15.83 -16.80
N ASN A 207 9.02 16.42 -15.60
CA ASN A 207 10.24 16.97 -15.02
C ASN A 207 11.04 15.96 -14.17
N THR A 208 10.54 14.74 -13.96
CA THR A 208 11.24 13.71 -13.20
C THR A 208 12.29 13.02 -14.07
N LYS A 209 13.49 12.83 -13.52
CA LYS A 209 14.59 12.14 -14.17
C LYS A 209 14.63 10.68 -13.74
N PHE A 210 15.42 9.88 -14.44
CA PHE A 210 15.71 8.51 -14.06
C PHE A 210 17.04 8.46 -13.28
N SER A 211 17.04 7.69 -12.18
CA SER A 211 18.24 7.38 -11.40
C SER A 211 18.82 6.02 -11.78
N HIS A 212 18.00 5.14 -12.37
CA HIS A 212 18.36 3.80 -12.82
C HIS A 212 17.58 3.44 -14.08
N GLU A 213 18.03 2.38 -14.77
CA GLU A 213 17.24 1.82 -15.88
C GLU A 213 15.94 1.19 -15.35
N PRO A 214 14.83 1.31 -16.09
CA PRO A 214 13.58 0.62 -15.77
C PRO A 214 13.79 -0.90 -15.69
N GLY A 215 13.27 -1.51 -14.62
CA GLY A 215 13.44 -2.94 -14.31
C GLY A 215 14.66 -3.26 -13.43
N GLU A 216 15.63 -2.37 -13.31
CA GLU A 216 16.89 -2.66 -12.64
C GLU A 216 16.75 -2.80 -11.11
N ARG A 217 15.96 -1.94 -10.47
CA ARG A 217 15.86 -1.88 -9.01
C ARG A 217 14.43 -1.71 -8.53
N TYR A 218 14.10 -2.43 -7.50
CA TYR A 218 12.90 -2.12 -6.72
C TYR A 218 13.08 -0.82 -5.95
N HIS A 219 12.18 0.12 -6.18
CA HIS A 219 12.13 1.38 -5.45
C HIS A 219 10.68 1.85 -5.38
N TYR A 220 10.06 1.64 -4.21
CA TYR A 220 8.69 2.05 -3.99
C TYR A 220 8.54 3.57 -4.11
N ASN A 221 7.65 4.02 -5.01
CA ASN A 221 7.28 5.42 -5.10
C ASN A 221 5.88 5.64 -5.71
N SER A 222 5.20 6.68 -5.24
CA SER A 222 3.84 7.02 -5.65
C SER A 222 3.74 7.55 -7.07
N LEU A 223 4.80 8.18 -7.60
CA LEU A 223 4.80 8.72 -8.97
C LEU A 223 4.62 7.62 -10.01
N THR A 224 5.18 6.44 -9.75
CA THR A 224 5.04 5.24 -10.58
C THR A 224 3.56 4.88 -10.79
N THR A 225 2.76 4.86 -9.73
CA THR A 225 1.33 4.55 -9.84
C THR A 225 0.52 5.72 -10.38
N ALA A 226 0.96 6.97 -10.18
CA ALA A 226 0.33 8.11 -10.84
C ALA A 226 0.43 7.99 -12.37
N ILE A 227 1.61 7.59 -12.89
CA ILE A 227 1.79 7.30 -14.33
C ILE A 227 0.84 6.16 -14.77
N LEU A 228 0.74 5.08 -13.99
CA LEU A 228 -0.13 3.95 -14.30
C LEU A 228 -1.60 4.38 -14.41
N GLY A 229 -2.08 5.25 -13.52
CA GLY A 229 -3.44 5.79 -13.59
C GLY A 229 -3.69 6.57 -14.88
N ILE A 230 -2.73 7.38 -15.32
CA ILE A 230 -2.80 8.12 -16.59
C ILE A 230 -2.77 7.16 -17.79
N VAL A 231 -1.93 6.11 -17.75
CA VAL A 231 -1.90 5.07 -18.79
C VAL A 231 -3.28 4.43 -18.95
N ILE A 232 -3.93 4.06 -17.84
CA ILE A 232 -5.28 3.46 -17.87
C ILE A 232 -6.29 4.41 -18.53
N GLU A 233 -6.31 5.68 -18.11
CA GLU A 233 -7.22 6.68 -18.63
C GLU A 233 -6.98 6.92 -20.13
N ARG A 234 -5.72 7.02 -20.57
CA ARG A 234 -5.37 7.22 -21.98
C ARG A 234 -5.65 6.00 -22.85
N ALA A 235 -5.38 4.79 -22.32
CA ALA A 235 -5.65 3.54 -23.04
C ALA A 235 -7.15 3.33 -23.27
N THR A 236 -7.97 3.58 -22.24
CA THR A 236 -9.42 3.36 -22.30
C THR A 236 -10.18 4.52 -22.96
N GLY A 237 -9.63 5.73 -22.90
CA GLY A 237 -10.34 6.96 -23.25
C GLY A 237 -11.45 7.34 -22.26
N ILE A 238 -11.53 6.68 -21.11
CA ILE A 238 -12.55 6.89 -20.08
C ILE A 238 -11.89 7.49 -18.84
N PRO A 239 -12.46 8.53 -18.21
CA PRO A 239 -11.94 9.07 -16.96
C PRO A 239 -11.76 8.00 -15.89
N TYR A 240 -10.67 8.09 -15.13
CA TYR A 240 -10.29 7.05 -14.15
C TYR A 240 -11.42 6.66 -13.19
N ALA A 241 -12.11 7.66 -12.60
CA ALA A 241 -13.20 7.42 -11.65
C ALA A 241 -14.39 6.72 -12.31
N GLU A 242 -14.70 7.08 -13.54
CA GLU A 242 -15.79 6.47 -14.33
C GLU A 242 -15.45 5.03 -14.72
N TYR A 243 -14.22 4.77 -15.17
CA TYR A 243 -13.77 3.42 -15.51
C TYR A 243 -13.76 2.52 -14.27
N LEU A 244 -13.27 3.01 -13.13
CA LEU A 244 -13.33 2.30 -11.86
C LEU A 244 -14.79 2.01 -11.43
N SER A 245 -15.70 2.97 -11.64
CA SER A 245 -17.13 2.78 -11.37
C SER A 245 -17.71 1.63 -12.19
N GLN A 246 -17.51 1.70 -13.50
CA GLN A 246 -18.12 0.75 -14.46
C GLN A 246 -17.57 -0.66 -14.34
N LYS A 247 -16.26 -0.79 -14.08
CA LYS A 247 -15.55 -2.08 -14.17
C LYS A 247 -15.35 -2.78 -12.85
N VAL A 248 -15.43 -2.05 -11.73
CA VAL A 248 -15.16 -2.60 -10.41
C VAL A 248 -16.30 -2.28 -9.44
N TRP A 249 -16.58 -1.00 -9.18
CA TRP A 249 -17.48 -0.61 -8.11
C TRP A 249 -18.90 -1.14 -8.29
N GLN A 250 -19.45 -0.98 -9.48
CA GLN A 250 -20.78 -1.47 -9.83
C GLN A 250 -20.83 -3.00 -9.92
N PRO A 251 -19.95 -3.68 -10.68
CA PRO A 251 -20.00 -5.15 -10.78
C PRO A 251 -19.80 -5.89 -9.46
N LEU A 252 -18.97 -5.35 -8.55
CA LEU A 252 -18.78 -5.93 -7.23
C LEU A 252 -19.93 -5.62 -6.24
N GLY A 253 -20.93 -4.86 -6.65
CA GLY A 253 -22.06 -4.51 -5.79
C GLY A 253 -21.63 -3.76 -4.54
N MET A 254 -20.78 -2.73 -4.68
CA MET A 254 -20.34 -1.92 -3.55
C MET A 254 -21.52 -1.27 -2.84
N GLU A 255 -21.48 -1.22 -1.52
CA GLU A 255 -22.63 -0.72 -0.73
C GLU A 255 -22.76 0.79 -0.82
N GLN A 256 -21.62 1.48 -0.94
CA GLN A 256 -21.57 2.95 -1.06
C GLN A 256 -20.76 3.38 -2.29
N SER A 257 -21.09 4.54 -2.82
CA SER A 257 -20.19 5.21 -3.75
C SER A 257 -18.92 5.63 -3.04
N ALA A 258 -17.78 5.44 -3.70
CA ALA A 258 -16.50 5.97 -3.24
C ALA A 258 -16.22 7.33 -3.87
N THR A 259 -15.14 7.98 -3.46
CA THR A 259 -14.58 9.13 -4.17
C THR A 259 -13.10 8.95 -4.39
N ILE A 260 -12.55 9.56 -5.43
CA ILE A 260 -11.12 9.64 -5.64
C ILE A 260 -10.67 11.08 -5.79
N GLY A 261 -9.64 11.46 -5.05
CA GLY A 261 -9.02 12.78 -5.17
C GLY A 261 -8.41 12.98 -6.56
N ILE A 262 -8.52 14.19 -7.09
CA ILE A 262 -7.82 14.64 -8.29
C ILE A 262 -6.79 15.71 -7.96
N ASP A 263 -5.85 15.93 -8.86
CA ASP A 263 -4.81 16.96 -8.66
C ASP A 263 -5.40 18.37 -8.66
N ASP A 264 -6.17 18.74 -9.66
CA ASP A 264 -6.99 19.97 -9.71
C ASP A 264 -8.13 19.84 -10.73
N ARG A 265 -9.03 20.82 -10.74
CA ARG A 265 -10.20 20.86 -11.66
C ARG A 265 -9.83 21.07 -13.11
N ARG A 266 -8.64 21.60 -13.42
CA ARG A 266 -8.20 21.86 -14.77
C ARG A 266 -7.62 20.61 -15.45
N HIS A 267 -6.75 19.89 -14.72
CA HIS A 267 -6.03 18.72 -15.26
C HIS A 267 -6.79 17.42 -15.00
N ARG A 268 -7.50 17.34 -13.86
CA ARG A 268 -8.35 16.23 -13.44
C ARG A 268 -7.63 14.86 -13.37
N VAL A 269 -6.31 14.87 -13.15
CA VAL A 269 -5.56 13.64 -13.00
C VAL A 269 -5.88 12.99 -11.65
N ALA A 270 -6.40 11.77 -11.68
CA ALA A 270 -6.73 11.02 -10.47
C ALA A 270 -5.48 10.73 -9.62
N LYS A 271 -5.60 10.90 -8.30
CA LYS A 271 -4.57 10.50 -7.33
C LYS A 271 -4.60 8.97 -7.15
N SER A 272 -4.42 8.26 -8.24
CA SER A 272 -4.49 6.80 -8.36
C SER A 272 -3.52 6.04 -7.46
N TYR A 273 -2.60 6.74 -6.81
CA TYR A 273 -1.60 6.20 -5.88
C TYR A 273 -2.00 6.30 -4.40
N ALA A 274 -3.00 7.14 -4.03
CA ALA A 274 -3.34 7.40 -2.63
C ALA A 274 -4.73 8.01 -2.39
N GLY A 275 -5.49 8.35 -3.43
CA GLY A 275 -6.63 9.27 -3.33
C GLY A 275 -8.00 8.61 -3.15
N LEU A 276 -8.11 7.28 -3.11
CA LEU A 276 -9.40 6.62 -2.98
C LEU A 276 -9.93 6.71 -1.53
N VAL A 277 -11.21 7.02 -1.41
CA VAL A 277 -11.96 7.15 -0.15
C VAL A 277 -13.11 6.18 -0.18
N THR A 278 -13.13 5.24 0.77
CA THR A 278 -14.15 4.19 0.85
C THR A 278 -14.32 3.68 2.27
N ASN A 279 -15.27 2.79 2.51
CA ASN A 279 -15.49 2.12 3.78
C ASN A 279 -14.83 0.73 3.82
N VAL A 280 -14.75 0.14 5.02
CA VAL A 280 -14.07 -1.14 5.24
C VAL A 280 -14.80 -2.32 4.58
N ARG A 281 -16.13 -2.32 4.52
CA ARG A 281 -16.93 -3.40 3.90
C ARG A 281 -16.73 -3.43 2.38
N ASP A 282 -16.70 -2.28 1.73
CA ASP A 282 -16.48 -2.19 0.29
C ASP A 282 -15.04 -2.53 -0.08
N LEU A 283 -14.06 -2.11 0.74
CA LEU A 283 -12.67 -2.51 0.55
C LEU A 283 -12.50 -4.05 0.67
N ALA A 284 -13.21 -4.70 1.58
CA ALA A 284 -13.17 -6.16 1.75
C ALA A 284 -13.65 -6.92 0.50
N LYS A 285 -14.55 -6.35 -0.32
CA LYS A 285 -15.00 -6.95 -1.58
C LYS A 285 -13.89 -7.06 -2.61
N VAL A 286 -12.92 -6.14 -2.59
CA VAL A 286 -11.70 -6.26 -3.39
C VAL A 286 -10.89 -7.48 -2.96
N GLY A 287 -10.74 -7.70 -1.65
CA GLY A 287 -10.10 -8.90 -1.11
C GLY A 287 -10.78 -10.18 -1.58
N ARG A 288 -12.12 -10.22 -1.50
CA ARG A 288 -12.93 -11.34 -2.01
C ARG A 288 -12.69 -11.62 -3.51
N LEU A 289 -12.61 -10.57 -4.33
CA LEU A 289 -12.34 -10.73 -5.76
C LEU A 289 -11.00 -11.43 -6.00
N TYR A 290 -9.96 -11.02 -5.28
CA TYR A 290 -8.63 -11.64 -5.38
C TYR A 290 -8.61 -13.08 -4.87
N LEU A 291 -9.30 -13.39 -3.76
CA LEU A 291 -9.43 -14.76 -3.24
C LEU A 291 -10.14 -15.71 -4.21
N ASN A 292 -11.08 -15.19 -4.98
CA ASN A 292 -11.79 -15.94 -6.03
C ASN A 292 -11.11 -15.83 -7.40
N TYR A 293 -9.81 -15.50 -7.44
CA TYR A 293 -9.03 -15.41 -8.67
C TYR A 293 -9.69 -14.55 -9.76
N GLY A 294 -10.25 -13.42 -9.34
CA GLY A 294 -10.89 -12.45 -10.23
C GLY A 294 -12.32 -12.79 -10.63
N ASN A 295 -12.87 -13.91 -10.15
CA ASN A 295 -14.26 -14.28 -10.40
C ASN A 295 -15.19 -13.67 -9.35
N TRP A 296 -16.26 -13.06 -9.81
CA TRP A 296 -17.31 -12.49 -8.97
C TRP A 296 -18.66 -13.11 -9.32
N ASN A 297 -19.11 -14.05 -8.48
CA ASN A 297 -20.40 -14.72 -8.63
C ASN A 297 -20.63 -15.32 -10.04
N GLY A 298 -19.60 -15.93 -10.63
CA GLY A 298 -19.66 -16.54 -11.96
C GLY A 298 -19.20 -15.63 -13.10
N ILE A 299 -18.97 -14.34 -12.85
CA ILE A 299 -18.45 -13.38 -13.84
C ILE A 299 -16.96 -13.15 -13.61
N GLN A 300 -16.13 -13.36 -14.62
CA GLN A 300 -14.71 -13.06 -14.55
C GLN A 300 -14.49 -11.56 -14.77
N ILE A 301 -14.23 -10.83 -13.69
CA ILE A 301 -13.98 -9.38 -13.67
C ILE A 301 -12.50 -9.10 -13.98
N LEU A 302 -11.60 -9.89 -13.40
CA LEU A 302 -10.15 -9.75 -13.53
C LEU A 302 -9.57 -11.10 -13.94
N ASP A 303 -8.64 -11.09 -14.89
CA ASP A 303 -8.02 -12.33 -15.39
C ASP A 303 -7.34 -13.10 -14.25
N SER A 304 -7.58 -14.42 -14.22
CA SER A 304 -7.08 -15.29 -13.16
C SER A 304 -5.55 -15.40 -13.16
N THR A 305 -4.91 -15.27 -14.32
CA THR A 305 -3.45 -15.27 -14.44
C THR A 305 -2.86 -13.97 -13.87
N PHE A 306 -3.54 -12.84 -14.10
CA PHE A 306 -3.14 -11.57 -13.49
C PHE A 306 -3.23 -11.65 -11.97
N VAL A 307 -4.32 -12.19 -11.42
CA VAL A 307 -4.49 -12.40 -9.98
C VAL A 307 -3.44 -13.35 -9.44
N SER A 308 -3.25 -14.52 -10.06
CA SER A 308 -2.24 -15.50 -9.66
C SER A 308 -0.83 -14.87 -9.63
N THR A 309 -0.49 -14.06 -10.65
CA THR A 309 0.78 -13.33 -10.68
C THR A 309 0.89 -12.34 -9.53
N SER A 310 -0.19 -11.61 -9.23
CA SER A 310 -0.23 -10.64 -8.11
C SER A 310 -0.05 -11.31 -6.75
N LEU A 311 -0.59 -12.53 -6.60
CA LEU A 311 -0.54 -13.33 -5.38
C LEU A 311 0.57 -14.39 -5.42
N SER A 312 1.48 -14.36 -6.38
CA SER A 312 2.62 -15.27 -6.42
C SER A 312 3.84 -14.63 -5.80
N PRO A 313 4.56 -15.38 -4.96
CA PRO A 313 5.84 -14.97 -4.44
C PRO A 313 6.81 -14.67 -5.59
N ARG A 314 7.15 -13.38 -5.77
CA ARG A 314 8.01 -12.92 -6.84
C ARG A 314 8.98 -11.85 -6.35
N LEU A 315 10.24 -12.03 -6.70
CA LEU A 315 11.23 -10.98 -6.53
C LEU A 315 11.22 -10.09 -7.77
N VAL A 316 11.13 -8.80 -7.55
CA VAL A 316 11.16 -7.78 -8.59
C VAL A 316 12.41 -6.92 -8.47
N GLY A 317 12.93 -6.46 -9.61
CA GLY A 317 14.21 -5.79 -9.73
C GLY A 317 15.36 -6.77 -9.96
N GLU A 318 16.41 -6.31 -10.64
CA GLU A 318 17.60 -7.12 -10.94
C GLU A 318 18.70 -6.97 -9.89
N LYS A 319 18.95 -5.72 -9.44
CA LYS A 319 20.04 -5.37 -8.54
C LYS A 319 19.61 -5.02 -7.12
N ASN A 320 18.38 -4.59 -6.94
CA ASN A 320 17.76 -4.39 -5.64
C ASN A 320 16.39 -5.03 -5.65
N LEU A 321 16.27 -6.12 -4.94
CA LEU A 321 15.09 -6.97 -4.98
C LEU A 321 14.03 -6.48 -4.00
N GLY A 322 12.76 -6.55 -4.41
CA GLY A 322 11.60 -6.28 -3.59
C GLY A 322 10.65 -7.45 -3.53
N LEU A 323 10.01 -7.66 -2.39
CA LEU A 323 8.90 -8.59 -2.18
C LEU A 323 7.60 -7.93 -2.58
N TYR A 324 7.37 -7.83 -3.89
CA TYR A 324 6.27 -7.06 -4.42
C TYR A 324 5.81 -7.62 -5.76
N SER A 325 4.54 -7.67 -6.00
CA SER A 325 4.00 -8.11 -7.28
C SER A 325 2.70 -7.39 -7.58
N ASN A 326 2.63 -6.71 -8.72
CA ASN A 326 1.43 -6.00 -9.17
C ASN A 326 0.77 -5.17 -8.06
N SER A 327 1.57 -4.38 -7.33
CA SER A 327 1.12 -3.53 -6.23
C SER A 327 0.60 -4.26 -4.97
N TRP A 328 1.00 -5.51 -4.78
CA TRP A 328 0.77 -6.29 -3.56
C TRP A 328 2.07 -6.65 -2.87
N TYR A 329 2.06 -6.61 -1.53
CA TYR A 329 3.12 -7.16 -0.68
C TYR A 329 2.80 -8.58 -0.27
N TRP A 330 3.81 -9.33 0.11
CA TRP A 330 3.64 -10.68 0.67
C TRP A 330 3.83 -10.68 2.17
N GLY A 331 2.98 -11.43 2.85
CA GLY A 331 3.14 -11.73 4.26
C GLY A 331 4.29 -12.71 4.47
N THR A 332 5.20 -12.37 5.35
CA THR A 332 6.29 -13.26 5.77
C THR A 332 5.96 -13.90 7.09
N TYR A 333 6.29 -15.18 7.24
CA TYR A 333 6.10 -15.91 8.50
C TYR A 333 7.20 -15.54 9.50
N ASP A 334 6.83 -15.40 10.76
CA ASP A 334 7.75 -15.32 11.87
C ASP A 334 7.85 -16.74 12.48
N GLU A 335 8.97 -17.45 12.24
CA GLU A 335 9.09 -18.87 12.60
C GLU A 335 9.04 -19.12 14.11
N GLU A 336 9.62 -18.24 14.91
CA GLU A 336 9.55 -18.31 16.37
C GLU A 336 9.60 -16.91 16.98
N LEU A 337 8.59 -16.58 17.77
CA LEU A 337 8.64 -15.43 18.66
C LEU A 337 9.22 -15.84 20.00
N SER A 338 10.39 -15.36 20.33
CA SER A 338 11.03 -15.56 21.64
C SER A 338 11.28 -14.24 22.34
N GLN A 339 11.54 -14.28 23.62
CA GLN A 339 11.97 -13.12 24.37
C GLN A 339 13.38 -13.32 24.90
N ARG A 340 14.21 -12.30 24.72
CA ARG A 340 15.57 -12.29 25.25
C ARG A 340 15.78 -11.07 26.15
N ARG A 341 16.43 -11.29 27.28
CA ARG A 341 16.78 -10.24 28.22
C ARG A 341 18.24 -9.83 28.06
N PHE A 342 18.47 -8.53 28.06
CA PHE A 342 19.80 -7.90 28.01
C PHE A 342 19.97 -6.99 29.21
N ALA A 343 21.18 -6.89 29.74
CA ALA A 343 21.47 -6.02 30.86
C ALA A 343 21.27 -4.53 30.49
N ASN A 344 21.59 -4.16 29.26
CA ASN A 344 21.43 -2.80 28.74
C ASN A 344 21.27 -2.77 27.23
N LYS A 345 20.92 -1.58 26.71
CA LYS A 345 20.68 -1.36 25.28
C LYS A 345 21.93 -1.59 24.40
N ARG A 346 23.12 -1.37 24.94
CA ARG A 346 24.37 -1.59 24.22
C ARG A 346 24.58 -3.07 23.94
N GLU A 347 24.44 -3.91 24.97
CA GLU A 347 24.52 -5.37 24.85
C GLU A 347 23.50 -5.91 23.83
N MET A 348 22.26 -5.42 23.88
CA MET A 348 21.22 -5.77 22.91
C MET A 348 21.64 -5.42 21.47
N ASN A 349 22.16 -4.22 21.25
CA ASN A 349 22.59 -3.78 19.92
C ASN A 349 23.82 -4.56 19.40
N GLU A 350 24.75 -4.91 20.29
CA GLU A 350 25.92 -5.75 19.95
C GLU A 350 25.46 -7.15 19.56
N TYR A 351 24.54 -7.75 20.32
CA TYR A 351 23.96 -9.05 20.01
C TYR A 351 23.31 -9.09 18.63
N TYR A 352 22.43 -8.13 18.29
CA TYR A 352 21.78 -8.11 16.97
C TYR A 352 22.73 -7.82 15.81
N LYS A 353 23.82 -7.14 16.08
CA LYS A 353 24.87 -6.95 15.07
C LYS A 353 25.62 -8.27 14.76
N GLU A 354 25.79 -9.12 15.76
CA GLU A 354 26.42 -10.43 15.63
C GLU A 354 25.42 -11.51 15.13
N HIS A 355 24.12 -11.27 15.29
CA HIS A 355 23.04 -12.19 14.91
C HIS A 355 22.11 -11.57 13.86
N PRO A 356 22.58 -11.33 12.63
CA PRO A 356 21.81 -10.60 11.61
C PRO A 356 20.56 -11.34 11.12
N THR A 357 20.44 -12.64 11.42
CA THR A 357 19.25 -13.46 11.10
C THR A 357 18.13 -13.30 12.13
N VAL A 358 18.45 -12.79 13.31
CA VAL A 358 17.48 -12.49 14.36
C VAL A 358 17.08 -11.03 14.26
N SER A 359 15.79 -10.76 14.33
CA SER A 359 15.26 -9.41 14.27
C SER A 359 14.40 -9.15 15.51
N THR A 360 14.42 -7.93 16.03
CA THR A 360 13.52 -7.53 17.12
C THR A 360 12.32 -6.79 16.56
N THR A 361 11.13 -7.16 17.02
CA THR A 361 9.91 -6.36 16.77
C THR A 361 9.85 -5.18 17.71
N ASN A 362 10.18 -5.41 18.98
CA ASN A 362 10.12 -4.42 20.04
C ASN A 362 11.13 -4.72 21.14
N SER A 363 11.61 -3.66 21.76
CA SER A 363 12.37 -3.75 23.00
C SER A 363 11.84 -2.75 24.02
N TRP A 364 11.78 -3.16 25.27
CA TRP A 364 11.33 -2.30 26.39
C TRP A 364 12.22 -2.47 27.60
N ARG A 365 12.19 -1.48 28.49
CA ARG A 365 12.89 -1.58 29.79
C ARG A 365 12.07 -2.42 30.78
N ASP A 366 12.73 -3.38 31.41
CA ASP A 366 12.15 -4.09 32.53
C ASP A 366 12.19 -3.22 33.84
N LYS A 367 11.50 -3.70 34.85
CA LYS A 367 11.47 -3.04 36.17
C LYS A 367 12.84 -2.94 36.86
N ASN A 368 13.83 -3.72 36.43
CA ASN A 368 15.18 -3.75 36.98
C ASN A 368 16.18 -2.98 36.10
N GLY A 369 15.71 -2.22 35.10
CA GLY A 369 16.53 -1.39 34.21
C GLY A 369 17.20 -2.11 33.07
N GLY A 370 16.99 -3.43 32.92
CA GLY A 370 17.39 -4.20 31.74
C GLY A 370 16.48 -3.98 30.55
N TYR A 371 16.86 -4.57 29.44
CA TYR A 371 16.05 -4.56 28.19
C TYR A 371 15.54 -5.96 27.90
N ILE A 372 14.27 -6.05 27.57
CA ILE A 372 13.66 -7.24 27.00
C ILE A 372 13.37 -6.94 25.54
N ALA A 373 13.74 -7.85 24.66
CA ALA A 373 13.44 -7.77 23.24
C ALA A 373 12.57 -8.94 22.81
N ALA A 374 11.48 -8.65 22.11
CA ALA A 374 10.73 -9.67 21.40
C ALA A 374 11.48 -9.97 20.10
N GLU A 375 11.99 -11.18 19.99
CA GLU A 375 12.81 -11.67 18.91
C GLU A 375 11.99 -12.57 18.01
N TYR A 376 12.27 -12.50 16.72
CA TYR A 376 11.81 -13.50 15.77
C TYR A 376 12.85 -13.77 14.70
N MET A 377 12.98 -15.03 14.30
CA MET A 377 13.79 -15.41 13.15
C MET A 377 12.98 -15.21 11.88
N ARG A 378 13.30 -14.17 11.14
CA ARG A 378 12.65 -13.86 9.86
C ARG A 378 13.41 -14.39 8.66
N ARG A 379 14.72 -14.65 8.81
CA ARG A 379 15.60 -14.84 7.66
C ARG A 379 16.65 -15.86 7.98
N ARG A 380 16.79 -16.84 7.12
CA ARG A 380 17.94 -17.73 7.13
C ARG A 380 18.96 -17.21 6.12
N TYR A 381 20.19 -16.99 6.59
CA TYR A 381 21.29 -16.48 5.76
C TYR A 381 21.98 -17.61 5.01
N PHE A 382 22.35 -17.34 3.75
CA PHE A 382 23.14 -18.18 2.90
C PHE A 382 24.25 -17.36 2.26
N ALA A 383 25.49 -17.85 2.34
CA ALA A 383 26.65 -17.16 1.79
C ALA A 383 26.69 -17.21 0.25
N ASP A 384 26.11 -18.26 -0.34
CA ASP A 384 26.09 -18.49 -1.78
C ASP A 384 24.69 -18.91 -2.26
N ARG A 385 24.51 -18.78 -3.58
CA ARG A 385 23.24 -19.08 -4.24
C ARG A 385 22.91 -20.57 -4.27
N GLU A 386 23.90 -21.43 -4.31
CA GLU A 386 23.72 -22.89 -4.42
C GLU A 386 23.10 -23.45 -3.14
N SER A 387 23.69 -23.12 -2.00
CA SER A 387 23.14 -23.45 -0.67
C SER A 387 21.73 -22.93 -0.45
N LEU A 388 21.42 -21.75 -1.00
CA LEU A 388 20.07 -21.20 -0.99
C LEU A 388 19.11 -22.03 -1.84
N MET A 389 19.50 -22.41 -3.05
CA MET A 389 18.63 -23.16 -3.97
C MET A 389 18.37 -24.57 -3.48
N ASP A 390 19.32 -25.20 -2.83
CA ASP A 390 19.15 -26.50 -2.20
C ASP A 390 18.11 -26.46 -1.07
N TYR A 391 18.14 -25.40 -0.28
CA TYR A 391 17.13 -25.15 0.76
C TYR A 391 15.76 -24.82 0.16
N TYR A 392 15.73 -24.00 -0.90
CA TYR A 392 14.54 -23.53 -1.57
C TYR A 392 13.72 -24.63 -2.25
N ASN A 393 14.36 -25.65 -2.79
CA ASN A 393 13.69 -26.76 -3.49
C ASN A 393 12.83 -27.65 -2.56
N ASN A 394 12.93 -27.46 -1.25
CA ASN A 394 12.24 -28.27 -0.26
C ASN A 394 11.10 -27.57 0.49
N ASP A 395 10.94 -26.23 0.35
CA ASP A 395 9.92 -25.46 1.09
C ASP A 395 9.52 -24.16 0.37
N VAL A 396 8.33 -23.61 0.71
CA VAL A 396 7.81 -22.35 0.15
C VAL A 396 8.54 -21.15 0.78
N HIS A 397 9.71 -20.83 0.28
CA HIS A 397 10.54 -19.74 0.75
C HIS A 397 10.72 -18.67 -0.31
N THR A 398 10.78 -17.44 0.11
CA THR A 398 11.16 -16.31 -0.74
C THR A 398 12.62 -15.94 -0.52
N VAL A 399 13.29 -15.64 -1.60
CA VAL A 399 14.70 -15.27 -1.60
C VAL A 399 14.88 -13.78 -1.66
N LEU A 400 15.64 -13.23 -0.74
CA LEU A 400 16.12 -11.85 -0.78
C LEU A 400 17.61 -11.84 -1.03
N GLN A 401 18.05 -11.19 -2.10
CA GLN A 401 19.46 -10.89 -2.32
C GLN A 401 19.79 -9.56 -1.63
N THR A 402 20.87 -9.56 -0.86
CA THR A 402 21.42 -8.36 -0.24
C THR A 402 22.88 -8.16 -0.67
N ARG A 403 23.47 -7.05 -0.25
CA ARG A 403 24.89 -6.77 -0.51
C ARG A 403 25.82 -7.84 0.04
N ASP A 404 25.43 -8.49 1.13
CA ASP A 404 26.27 -9.40 1.92
C ASP A 404 25.88 -10.88 1.75
N GLY A 405 24.90 -11.22 0.90
CA GLY A 405 24.45 -12.59 0.64
C GLY A 405 22.98 -12.75 0.35
N TYR A 406 22.45 -13.94 0.58
CA TYR A 406 21.07 -14.31 0.30
C TYR A 406 20.34 -14.65 1.59
N PHE A 407 19.07 -14.28 1.66
CA PHE A 407 18.19 -14.67 2.75
C PHE A 407 16.97 -15.40 2.21
N ALA A 408 16.61 -16.50 2.83
CA ALA A 408 15.31 -17.12 2.63
C ALA A 408 14.33 -16.56 3.67
N VAL A 409 13.13 -16.21 3.21
CA VAL A 409 12.04 -15.71 4.05
C VAL A 409 10.85 -16.62 3.82
N GLN A 410 10.34 -17.22 4.87
CA GLN A 410 9.16 -18.07 4.78
C GLN A 410 7.92 -17.21 4.53
N HIS A 411 7.09 -17.64 3.58
CA HIS A 411 5.84 -16.98 3.24
C HIS A 411 4.69 -17.56 4.08
N ASN A 412 3.81 -16.72 4.62
CA ASN A 412 2.69 -17.15 5.46
C ASN A 412 1.38 -17.39 4.69
N GLY A 413 1.43 -17.47 3.36
CA GLY A 413 0.27 -17.60 2.49
C GLY A 413 -0.53 -16.31 2.33
N GLY A 414 -0.19 -15.24 3.04
CA GLY A 414 -0.90 -13.98 3.03
C GLY A 414 -0.30 -12.93 2.10
N HIS A 415 -1.15 -12.08 1.58
CA HIS A 415 -0.79 -10.92 0.77
C HIS A 415 -1.46 -9.68 1.34
N TYR A 416 -0.84 -8.53 1.22
CA TYR A 416 -1.43 -7.30 1.74
C TYR A 416 -1.13 -6.09 0.86
N ALA A 417 -2.12 -5.18 0.83
CA ALA A 417 -1.96 -3.82 0.41
C ALA A 417 -1.84 -2.95 1.66
N PHE A 418 -0.86 -2.05 1.67
CA PHE A 418 -0.57 -1.21 2.84
C PHE A 418 -0.60 0.26 2.49
N GLY A 419 -1.26 1.05 3.34
CA GLY A 419 -1.33 2.51 3.25
C GLY A 419 -0.81 3.19 4.51
N VAL A 420 -0.35 4.42 4.36
CA VAL A 420 0.05 5.29 5.47
C VAL A 420 -1.09 5.36 6.49
N LEU A 421 -0.77 5.53 7.76
CA LEU A 421 -1.69 5.51 8.90
C LEU A 421 -2.38 4.16 9.14
N GLY A 422 -1.73 3.06 8.72
CA GLY A 422 -2.19 1.72 9.06
C GLY A 422 -3.41 1.23 8.27
N GLN A 423 -3.65 1.77 7.08
CA GLN A 423 -4.66 1.23 6.17
C GLN A 423 -4.16 -0.09 5.60
N ILE A 424 -4.87 -1.19 5.82
CA ILE A 424 -4.44 -2.52 5.39
C ILE A 424 -5.62 -3.26 4.78
N LEU A 425 -5.38 -3.89 3.63
CA LEU A 425 -6.19 -4.96 3.09
C LEU A 425 -5.32 -6.22 3.07
N TYR A 426 -5.59 -7.17 3.94
CA TYR A 426 -4.91 -8.45 4.01
C TYR A 426 -5.80 -9.55 3.45
N ILE A 427 -5.23 -10.45 2.66
CA ILE A 427 -5.89 -11.64 2.13
C ILE A 427 -5.00 -12.86 2.30
N ASN A 428 -5.59 -14.03 2.55
CA ASN A 428 -4.86 -15.29 2.64
C ASN A 428 -5.60 -16.38 1.85
N PRO A 429 -5.18 -16.65 0.60
CA PRO A 429 -5.82 -17.66 -0.25
C PRO A 429 -5.78 -19.07 0.32
N GLU A 430 -4.70 -19.44 1.02
CA GLU A 430 -4.54 -20.78 1.60
C GLU A 430 -5.53 -21.06 2.73
N LYS A 431 -5.99 -20.00 3.42
CA LYS A 431 -6.94 -20.09 4.54
C LYS A 431 -8.32 -19.56 4.19
N GLU A 432 -8.54 -19.16 2.91
CA GLU A 432 -9.79 -18.54 2.46
C GLU A 432 -10.20 -17.35 3.36
N PHE A 433 -9.20 -16.58 3.81
CA PHE A 433 -9.36 -15.56 4.85
C PHE A 433 -8.94 -14.19 4.32
N TRP A 434 -9.73 -13.16 4.65
CA TRP A 434 -9.38 -11.77 4.39
C TRP A 434 -9.73 -10.85 5.56
N GLN A 435 -8.95 -9.78 5.68
CA GLN A 435 -9.01 -8.82 6.78
C GLN A 435 -8.86 -7.39 6.25
#